data_66afe7b6238af6a0f2dba82555148fcb
#
_entry.id   66afe7b6238af6a0f2dba82555148fcb
#
_cell.length_a   1.000
_cell.length_b   1.000
_cell.length_c   1.000
_cell.angle_alpha   90.00
_cell.angle_beta   90.00
_cell.angle_gamma   90.00
#
_symmetry.space_group_name_H-M   'P 1'
#
loop_
_entity.id
_entity.type
_entity.pdbx_description
1 polymer ?
#
loop_
_entity_poly.entity_id
_entity_poly.type
_entity_poly.pdbx_seq_one_letter_code
_entity_poly.pdbx_strand_id
1 'polypeptide(L)'
;DLVHSHTWYANLAGHLAGLLHSVPHVISAHSLEPLRPWKAEQLGGGYALSSWAEKTAYEAASGIIAVSNGMREDILRSYPAIDPERVKVVHNGIDLEAWKHPQGEDADAAATATLKRLGIDPDRPTVVFVGRITRQKGLPHLLRACEQLPADVQVILCAGAPDTPEIKAEVEGLVARLREKR
;
A
#
# COMPACT_ATOMS: atom_id res chain seq x y z
N ASP A 1 -25.83 17.40 -2.40
CA ASP A 1 -25.41 16.00 -2.44
C ASP A 1 -24.07 15.90 -3.18
N LEU A 2 -23.31 14.86 -2.91
CA LEU A 2 -21.97 14.64 -3.44
C LEU A 2 -21.72 13.13 -3.57
N VAL A 3 -21.03 12.71 -4.62
CA VAL A 3 -20.45 11.35 -4.71
C VAL A 3 -18.95 11.44 -4.45
N HIS A 4 -18.44 10.62 -3.53
CA HIS A 4 -17.03 10.49 -3.25
C HIS A 4 -16.58 9.05 -3.44
N SER A 5 -15.53 8.83 -4.19
CA SER A 5 -15.04 7.50 -4.52
C SER A 5 -13.52 7.35 -4.38
N HIS A 6 -13.09 6.10 -4.24
CA HIS A 6 -11.70 5.70 -4.08
C HIS A 6 -11.40 4.53 -5.00
N THR A 7 -10.26 4.52 -5.67
CA THR A 7 -9.80 3.49 -6.61
C THR A 7 -10.60 3.39 -7.91
N TRP A 8 -9.95 2.93 -9.00
CA TRP A 8 -10.50 2.99 -10.37
C TRP A 8 -11.88 2.33 -10.53
N TYR A 9 -12.14 1.19 -9.89
CA TYR A 9 -13.43 0.48 -10.00
C TYR A 9 -14.58 1.24 -9.33
N ALA A 10 -14.32 1.87 -8.17
CA ALA A 10 -15.30 2.72 -7.51
C ALA A 10 -15.40 4.08 -8.20
N ASN A 11 -14.31 4.60 -8.78
CA ASN A 11 -14.30 5.87 -9.49
C ASN A 11 -15.18 5.84 -10.72
N LEU A 12 -15.22 4.73 -11.47
CA LEU A 12 -16.14 4.61 -12.60
C LEU A 12 -17.61 4.61 -12.14
N ALA A 13 -17.92 3.88 -11.07
CA ALA A 13 -19.25 3.88 -10.48
C ALA A 13 -19.64 5.27 -9.97
N GLY A 14 -18.72 5.97 -9.30
CA GLY A 14 -18.92 7.35 -8.85
C GLY A 14 -19.14 8.33 -9.99
N HIS A 15 -18.41 8.20 -11.09
CA HIS A 15 -18.61 8.98 -12.29
C HIS A 15 -20.02 8.78 -12.89
N LEU A 16 -20.44 7.53 -13.06
CA LEU A 16 -21.76 7.20 -13.59
C LEU A 16 -22.89 7.69 -12.66
N ALA A 17 -22.72 7.56 -11.34
CA ALA A 17 -23.67 8.08 -10.36
C ALA A 17 -23.75 9.62 -10.42
N GLY A 18 -22.61 10.30 -10.55
CA GLY A 18 -22.56 11.75 -10.74
C GLY A 18 -23.35 12.22 -11.96
N LEU A 19 -23.18 11.53 -13.09
CA LEU A 19 -23.93 11.80 -14.31
C LEU A 19 -25.43 11.52 -14.16
N LEU A 20 -25.78 10.37 -13.59
CA LEU A 20 -27.19 9.94 -13.44
C LEU A 20 -27.99 10.88 -12.54
N HIS A 21 -27.37 11.37 -11.48
CA HIS A 21 -28.05 12.20 -10.46
C HIS A 21 -27.71 13.69 -10.55
N SER A 22 -26.89 14.10 -11.53
CA SER A 22 -26.44 15.49 -11.72
C SER A 22 -25.82 16.09 -10.46
N VAL A 23 -24.98 15.28 -9.76
CA VAL A 23 -24.26 15.70 -8.56
C VAL A 23 -22.74 15.68 -8.79
N PRO A 24 -21.96 16.54 -8.10
CA PRO A 24 -20.52 16.55 -8.25
C PRO A 24 -19.91 15.22 -7.77
N HIS A 25 -18.86 14.79 -8.47
CA HIS A 25 -18.07 13.62 -8.13
C HIS A 25 -16.67 14.04 -7.70
N VAL A 26 -16.25 13.62 -6.50
CA VAL A 26 -14.90 13.80 -5.95
C VAL A 26 -14.18 12.46 -5.87
N ILE A 27 -12.90 12.45 -6.20
CA ILE A 27 -12.06 11.26 -6.17
C ILE A 27 -10.94 11.44 -5.13
N SER A 28 -10.69 10.42 -4.30
CA SER A 28 -9.43 10.30 -3.55
C SER A 28 -8.46 9.37 -4.27
N ALA A 29 -7.32 9.93 -4.66
CA ALA A 29 -6.25 9.23 -5.39
C ALA A 29 -5.27 8.58 -4.42
N HIS A 30 -5.28 7.25 -4.33
CA HIS A 30 -4.34 6.46 -3.52
C HIS A 30 -3.26 5.79 -4.37
N SER A 31 -3.49 5.62 -5.66
CA SER A 31 -2.58 5.08 -6.67
C SER A 31 -3.10 5.46 -8.05
N LEU A 32 -2.23 5.40 -9.05
CA LEU A 32 -2.59 5.65 -10.45
C LEU A 32 -2.22 4.45 -11.31
N GLU A 33 -3.12 4.05 -12.22
CA GLU A 33 -2.88 2.92 -13.12
C GLU A 33 -1.65 3.12 -14.03
N PRO A 34 -1.38 4.31 -14.61
CA PRO A 34 -0.17 4.55 -15.41
C PRO A 34 1.16 4.33 -14.66
N LEU A 35 1.16 4.44 -13.34
CA LEU A 35 2.34 4.21 -12.49
C LEU A 35 2.43 2.78 -11.94
N ARG A 36 1.62 1.88 -12.46
CA ARG A 36 1.54 0.47 -12.05
C ARG A 36 1.67 -0.47 -13.25
N PRO A 37 2.74 -0.34 -14.08
CA PRO A 37 2.88 -1.12 -15.33
C PRO A 37 2.90 -2.64 -15.11
N TRP A 38 3.35 -3.11 -13.93
CA TRP A 38 3.29 -4.53 -13.56
C TRP A 38 1.87 -5.10 -13.50
N LYS A 39 0.83 -4.25 -13.38
CA LYS A 39 -0.55 -4.69 -13.45
C LYS A 39 -0.96 -5.17 -14.83
N ALA A 40 -0.32 -4.70 -15.89
CA ALA A 40 -0.57 -5.21 -17.25
C ALA A 40 -0.25 -6.71 -17.34
N GLU A 41 0.80 -7.17 -16.64
CA GLU A 41 1.17 -8.58 -16.56
C GLU A 41 0.13 -9.40 -15.76
N GLN A 42 -0.43 -8.79 -14.69
CA GLN A 42 -1.38 -9.46 -13.80
C GLN A 42 -2.80 -9.50 -14.36
N LEU A 43 -3.24 -8.42 -15.02
CA LEU A 43 -4.63 -8.22 -15.44
C LEU A 43 -4.85 -8.49 -16.95
N GLY A 44 -3.79 -8.60 -17.74
CA GLY A 44 -3.90 -8.74 -19.20
C GLY A 44 -4.78 -7.65 -19.81
N GLY A 45 -5.81 -8.04 -20.56
CA GLY A 45 -6.77 -7.09 -21.15
C GLY A 45 -7.55 -6.24 -20.13
N GLY A 46 -7.68 -6.70 -18.90
CA GLY A 46 -8.30 -5.93 -17.81
C GLY A 46 -7.55 -4.66 -17.46
N TYR A 47 -6.24 -4.58 -17.73
CA TYR A 47 -5.46 -3.36 -17.51
C TYR A 47 -5.88 -2.21 -18.44
N ALA A 48 -6.24 -2.51 -19.68
CA ALA A 48 -6.76 -1.50 -20.61
C ALA A 48 -8.09 -0.92 -20.10
N LEU A 49 -8.95 -1.78 -19.55
CA LEU A 49 -10.21 -1.36 -18.94
C LEU A 49 -9.99 -0.50 -17.69
N SER A 50 -9.13 -0.92 -16.76
CA SER A 50 -8.86 -0.16 -15.54
C SER A 50 -8.25 1.21 -15.82
N SER A 51 -7.32 1.29 -16.78
CA SER A 51 -6.69 2.53 -17.22
C SER A 51 -7.69 3.48 -17.89
N TRP A 52 -8.56 2.95 -18.74
CA TRP A 52 -9.62 3.74 -19.36
C TRP A 52 -10.62 4.26 -18.32
N ALA A 53 -11.08 3.40 -17.41
CA ALA A 53 -12.03 3.75 -16.36
C ALA A 53 -11.48 4.83 -15.42
N GLU A 54 -10.21 4.69 -15.01
CA GLU A 54 -9.52 5.67 -14.17
C GLU A 54 -9.40 7.02 -14.90
N LYS A 55 -8.85 7.02 -16.10
CA LYS A 55 -8.71 8.25 -16.89
C LYS A 55 -10.04 8.97 -17.07
N THR A 56 -11.08 8.26 -17.50
CA THR A 56 -12.42 8.83 -17.73
C THR A 56 -12.97 9.50 -16.47
N ALA A 57 -12.88 8.80 -15.32
CA ALA A 57 -13.39 9.33 -14.07
C ALA A 57 -12.59 10.55 -13.58
N TYR A 58 -11.24 10.50 -13.69
CA TYR A 58 -10.37 11.60 -13.25
C TYR A 58 -10.56 12.87 -14.06
N GLU A 59 -10.60 12.77 -15.38
CA GLU A 59 -10.79 13.93 -16.27
C GLU A 59 -12.16 14.59 -16.07
N ALA A 60 -13.18 13.79 -15.73
CA ALA A 60 -14.55 14.28 -15.50
C ALA A 60 -14.84 14.71 -14.05
N ALA A 61 -14.04 14.31 -13.07
CA ALA A 61 -14.30 14.59 -11.65
C ALA A 61 -14.37 16.10 -11.36
N SER A 62 -15.27 16.52 -10.50
CA SER A 62 -15.39 17.90 -10.03
C SER A 62 -14.23 18.33 -9.15
N GLY A 63 -13.61 17.38 -8.45
CA GLY A 63 -12.43 17.59 -7.61
C GLY A 63 -11.67 16.29 -7.38
N ILE A 64 -10.37 16.41 -7.15
CA ILE A 64 -9.48 15.28 -6.87
C ILE A 64 -8.67 15.57 -5.62
N ILE A 65 -8.73 14.66 -4.66
CA ILE A 65 -7.91 14.66 -3.46
C ILE A 65 -6.69 13.80 -3.75
N ALA A 66 -5.51 14.43 -3.79
CA ALA A 66 -4.24 13.75 -3.82
C ALA A 66 -3.75 13.51 -2.39
N VAL A 67 -3.37 12.28 -2.04
CA VAL A 67 -2.95 11.93 -0.66
C VAL A 67 -1.54 12.42 -0.29
N SER A 68 -0.82 13.02 -1.24
CA SER A 68 0.49 13.65 -1.04
C SER A 68 0.80 14.64 -2.16
N ASN A 69 1.82 15.50 -1.97
CA ASN A 69 2.32 16.37 -3.03
C ASN A 69 2.83 15.56 -4.23
N GLY A 70 3.59 14.48 -3.99
CA GLY A 70 4.03 13.59 -5.06
C GLY A 70 2.87 12.98 -5.84
N MET A 71 1.78 12.57 -5.17
CA MET A 71 0.58 12.09 -5.86
C MET A 71 -0.08 13.19 -6.71
N ARG A 72 -0.09 14.43 -6.23
CA ARG A 72 -0.59 15.56 -7.03
C ARG A 72 0.22 15.75 -8.32
N GLU A 73 1.53 15.74 -8.23
CA GLU A 73 2.44 15.83 -9.38
C GLU A 73 2.22 14.67 -10.35
N ASP A 74 2.09 13.46 -9.82
CA ASP A 74 1.83 12.26 -10.60
C ASP A 74 0.50 12.31 -11.35
N ILE A 75 -0.57 12.82 -10.72
CA ILE A 75 -1.88 13.02 -11.37
C ILE A 75 -1.75 13.98 -12.54
N LEU A 76 -1.16 15.15 -12.31
CA LEU A 76 -1.03 16.18 -13.34
C LEU A 76 -0.12 15.75 -14.50
N ARG A 77 0.91 14.95 -14.21
CA ARG A 77 1.78 14.37 -15.24
C ARG A 77 1.08 13.26 -16.04
N SER A 78 0.29 12.41 -15.37
CA SER A 78 -0.38 11.27 -16.01
C SER A 78 -1.63 11.70 -16.79
N TYR A 79 -2.31 12.75 -16.33
CA TYR A 79 -3.55 13.26 -16.90
C TYR A 79 -3.48 14.77 -17.15
N PRO A 80 -2.72 15.22 -18.14
CA PRO A 80 -2.44 16.64 -18.37
C PRO A 80 -3.66 17.49 -18.78
N ALA A 81 -4.80 16.86 -19.09
CA ALA A 81 -6.05 17.55 -19.37
C ALA A 81 -6.76 18.01 -18.07
N ILE A 82 -6.32 17.58 -16.89
CA ILE A 82 -6.92 17.98 -15.62
C ILE A 82 -6.42 19.37 -15.23
N ASP A 83 -7.38 20.27 -14.93
CA ASP A 83 -7.08 21.58 -14.35
C ASP A 83 -6.39 21.38 -12.97
N PRO A 84 -5.15 21.91 -12.77
CA PRO A 84 -4.43 21.83 -11.52
C PRO A 84 -5.19 22.34 -10.29
N GLU A 85 -6.12 23.30 -10.49
CA GLU A 85 -6.93 23.86 -9.41
C GLU A 85 -7.96 22.86 -8.85
N ARG A 86 -8.32 21.84 -9.62
CA ARG A 86 -9.20 20.74 -9.20
C ARG A 86 -8.48 19.69 -8.34
N VAL A 87 -7.14 19.71 -8.28
CA VAL A 87 -6.34 18.74 -7.53
C VAL A 87 -5.83 19.37 -6.23
N LYS A 88 -6.37 18.92 -5.12
CA LYS A 88 -5.99 19.41 -3.77
C LYS A 88 -5.29 18.30 -2.97
N VAL A 89 -4.27 18.68 -2.21
CA VAL A 89 -3.56 17.73 -1.35
C VAL A 89 -4.25 17.64 0.00
N VAL A 90 -4.70 16.43 0.36
CA VAL A 90 -5.19 16.10 1.69
C VAL A 90 -4.54 14.78 2.11
N HIS A 91 -3.66 14.83 3.08
CA HIS A 91 -2.95 13.64 3.56
C HIS A 91 -3.93 12.65 4.24
N ASN A 92 -3.63 11.36 4.12
CA ASN A 92 -4.36 10.35 4.86
C ASN A 92 -4.18 10.58 6.38
N GLY A 93 -5.26 10.44 7.11
CA GLY A 93 -5.26 10.45 8.57
C GLY A 93 -5.30 9.04 9.16
N ILE A 94 -5.00 8.95 10.44
CA ILE A 94 -5.19 7.75 11.26
C ILE A 94 -5.86 8.15 12.58
N ASP A 95 -6.50 7.20 13.22
CA ASP A 95 -7.00 7.35 14.57
C ASP A 95 -5.81 7.29 15.55
N LEU A 96 -5.37 8.45 16.03
CA LEU A 96 -4.22 8.56 16.92
C LEU A 96 -4.45 7.86 18.27
N GLU A 97 -5.69 7.78 18.75
CA GLU A 97 -6.00 7.10 20.02
C GLU A 97 -5.87 5.57 19.84
N ALA A 98 -6.37 5.03 18.73
CA ALA A 98 -6.25 3.60 18.44
C ALA A 98 -4.80 3.16 18.20
N TRP A 99 -3.92 4.10 17.78
CA TRP A 99 -2.50 3.82 17.49
C TRP A 99 -1.54 4.32 18.55
N LYS A 100 -2.04 4.79 19.69
CA LYS A 100 -1.19 5.07 20.85
C LYS A 100 -0.49 3.81 21.32
N HIS A 101 0.79 3.96 21.68
CA HIS A 101 1.49 2.89 22.38
C HIS A 101 0.76 2.60 23.70
N PRO A 102 0.32 1.37 23.96
CA PRO A 102 -0.27 1.00 25.23
C PRO A 102 0.72 1.34 26.34
N GLN A 103 0.23 1.95 27.42
CA GLN A 103 1.06 2.37 28.55
C GLN A 103 0.64 1.65 29.82
N GLY A 104 1.60 1.45 30.73
CA GLY A 104 1.41 0.86 32.03
C GLY A 104 1.98 -0.55 32.17
N GLU A 105 2.21 -0.99 33.38
CA GLU A 105 2.86 -2.27 33.70
C GLU A 105 2.16 -3.48 33.06
N ASP A 106 0.84 -3.48 33.00
CA ASP A 106 0.07 -4.58 32.37
C ASP A 106 0.32 -4.64 30.86
N ALA A 107 0.43 -3.49 30.18
CA ALA A 107 0.69 -3.44 28.76
C ALA A 107 2.12 -3.89 28.43
N ASP A 108 3.09 -3.47 29.24
CA ASP A 108 4.50 -3.88 29.09
C ASP A 108 4.65 -5.38 29.38
N ALA A 109 3.96 -5.91 30.38
CA ALA A 109 3.94 -7.34 30.66
C ALA A 109 3.33 -8.16 29.52
N ALA A 110 2.22 -7.69 28.93
CA ALA A 110 1.58 -8.33 27.79
C ALA A 110 2.45 -8.30 26.53
N ALA A 111 3.14 -7.18 26.26
CA ALA A 111 4.09 -7.06 25.18
C ALA A 111 5.26 -8.03 25.36
N THR A 112 5.87 -8.05 26.54
CA THR A 112 6.97 -8.95 26.89
C THR A 112 6.56 -10.42 26.75
N ALA A 113 5.38 -10.80 27.25
CA ALA A 113 4.85 -12.15 27.10
C ALA A 113 4.66 -12.54 25.62
N THR A 114 4.23 -11.58 24.78
CA THR A 114 4.07 -11.81 23.34
C THR A 114 5.41 -12.02 22.65
N LEU A 115 6.40 -11.17 22.92
CA LEU A 115 7.76 -11.32 22.39
C LEU A 115 8.36 -12.66 22.78
N LYS A 116 8.27 -13.05 24.04
CA LYS A 116 8.75 -14.33 24.55
C LYS A 116 8.06 -15.51 23.87
N ARG A 117 6.73 -15.47 23.71
CA ARG A 117 5.96 -16.50 23.01
C ARG A 117 6.38 -16.68 21.56
N LEU A 118 6.79 -15.60 20.90
CA LEU A 118 7.25 -15.59 19.51
C LEU A 118 8.75 -15.88 19.37
N GLY A 119 9.47 -16.07 20.48
CA GLY A 119 10.92 -16.28 20.48
C GLY A 119 11.72 -15.04 20.05
N ILE A 120 11.16 -13.84 20.27
CA ILE A 120 11.80 -12.57 19.94
C ILE A 120 12.55 -12.07 21.18
N ASP A 121 13.83 -11.78 21.01
CA ASP A 121 14.68 -11.21 22.04
C ASP A 121 14.60 -9.67 21.98
N PRO A 122 14.06 -8.98 23.02
CA PRO A 122 13.92 -7.54 23.01
C PRO A 122 15.27 -6.78 23.06
N ASP A 123 16.33 -7.43 23.52
CA ASP A 123 17.65 -6.81 23.66
C ASP A 123 18.51 -6.89 22.38
N ARG A 124 18.05 -7.65 21.38
CA ARG A 124 18.74 -7.78 20.09
C ARG A 124 18.31 -6.71 19.09
N PRO A 125 19.23 -6.16 18.29
CA PRO A 125 18.87 -5.34 17.15
C PRO A 125 17.90 -6.06 16.22
N THR A 126 16.83 -5.38 15.81
CA THR A 126 15.71 -6.03 15.11
C THR A 126 15.36 -5.31 13.82
N VAL A 127 15.27 -6.06 12.73
CA VAL A 127 14.64 -5.63 11.47
C VAL A 127 13.23 -6.20 11.41
N VAL A 128 12.24 -5.34 11.28
CA VAL A 128 10.82 -5.74 11.20
C VAL A 128 10.28 -5.40 9.81
N PHE A 129 9.66 -6.39 9.17
CA PHE A 129 8.85 -6.18 7.97
C PHE A 129 7.37 -6.41 8.29
N VAL A 130 6.53 -5.45 7.93
CA VAL A 130 5.07 -5.57 8.05
C VAL A 130 4.44 -5.30 6.69
N GLY A 131 3.73 -6.28 6.13
CA GLY A 131 3.07 -6.09 4.84
C GLY A 131 2.71 -7.38 4.12
N ARG A 132 2.06 -7.23 2.94
CA ARG A 132 1.78 -8.36 2.06
C ARG A 132 3.04 -8.80 1.32
N ILE A 133 3.10 -10.08 0.96
CA ILE A 133 4.18 -10.62 0.14
C ILE A 133 3.86 -10.33 -1.33
N THR A 134 4.27 -9.15 -1.79
CA THR A 134 4.07 -8.67 -3.16
C THR A 134 5.39 -8.13 -3.72
N ARG A 135 5.54 -8.12 -5.05
CA ARG A 135 6.73 -7.51 -5.70
C ARG A 135 6.88 -6.04 -5.30
N GLN A 136 5.76 -5.31 -5.22
CA GLN A 136 5.73 -3.90 -4.84
C GLN A 136 6.29 -3.64 -3.43
N LYS A 137 6.12 -4.56 -2.50
CA LYS A 137 6.62 -4.42 -1.11
C LYS A 137 8.09 -4.74 -0.95
N GLY A 138 8.72 -5.32 -1.96
CA GLY A 138 10.16 -5.52 -2.01
C GLY A 138 10.73 -6.53 -1.01
N LEU A 139 9.89 -7.41 -0.42
CA LEU A 139 10.36 -8.38 0.59
C LEU A 139 11.53 -9.26 0.11
N PRO A 140 11.58 -9.76 -1.15
CA PRO A 140 12.76 -10.50 -1.61
C PRO A 140 14.06 -9.69 -1.56
N HIS A 141 14.00 -8.38 -1.84
CA HIS A 141 15.18 -7.51 -1.76
C HIS A 141 15.61 -7.30 -0.31
N LEU A 142 14.65 -7.08 0.60
CA LEU A 142 14.95 -7.00 2.03
C LEU A 142 15.62 -8.28 2.54
N LEU A 143 15.09 -9.46 2.21
CA LEU A 143 15.65 -10.74 2.65
C LEU A 143 17.07 -10.96 2.14
N ARG A 144 17.37 -10.61 0.89
CA ARG A 144 18.74 -10.66 0.35
C ARG A 144 19.68 -9.69 1.09
N ALA A 145 19.20 -8.48 1.42
CA ALA A 145 19.98 -7.53 2.22
C ALA A 145 20.22 -8.06 3.63
N CYS A 146 19.25 -8.74 4.23
CA CYS A 146 19.38 -9.35 5.56
C CYS A 146 20.46 -10.44 5.60
N GLU A 147 20.81 -11.08 4.48
CA GLU A 147 21.93 -12.04 4.42
C GLU A 147 23.29 -11.41 4.75
N GLN A 148 23.42 -10.09 4.64
CA GLN A 148 24.64 -9.32 4.90
C GLN A 148 24.69 -8.70 6.30
N LEU A 149 23.61 -8.80 7.07
CA LEU A 149 23.56 -8.26 8.42
C LEU A 149 24.34 -9.12 9.41
N PRO A 150 24.89 -8.54 10.50
CA PRO A 150 25.48 -9.27 11.60
C PRO A 150 24.55 -10.34 12.17
N ALA A 151 25.13 -11.45 12.69
CA ALA A 151 24.34 -12.60 13.15
C ALA A 151 23.49 -12.31 14.40
N ASP A 152 23.82 -11.28 15.16
CA ASP A 152 23.07 -10.81 16.34
C ASP A 152 21.81 -10.04 15.97
N VAL A 153 21.68 -9.54 14.74
CA VAL A 153 20.47 -8.85 14.27
C VAL A 153 19.37 -9.88 14.01
N GLN A 154 18.23 -9.80 14.65
CA GLN A 154 17.08 -10.65 14.36
C GLN A 154 16.17 -10.02 13.29
N VAL A 155 15.50 -10.88 12.52
CA VAL A 155 14.57 -10.45 11.44
C VAL A 155 13.18 -10.98 11.72
N ILE A 156 12.22 -10.08 11.83
CA ILE A 156 10.81 -10.42 12.11
C ILE A 156 9.97 -10.09 10.88
N LEU A 157 9.23 -11.08 10.40
CA LEU A 157 8.36 -10.93 9.24
C LEU A 157 6.90 -11.06 9.65
N CYS A 158 6.21 -9.93 9.77
CA CYS A 158 4.74 -9.87 9.88
C CYS A 158 4.17 -9.80 8.46
N ALA A 159 4.28 -10.91 7.73
CA ALA A 159 3.99 -10.98 6.31
C ALA A 159 2.64 -11.68 6.08
N GLY A 160 1.79 -11.05 5.27
CA GLY A 160 0.51 -11.64 4.85
C GLY A 160 0.68 -12.67 3.71
N ALA A 161 -0.46 -13.11 3.17
CA ALA A 161 -0.45 -14.06 2.05
C ALA A 161 0.30 -13.52 0.83
N PRO A 162 1.03 -14.37 0.09
CA PRO A 162 1.66 -14.01 -1.16
C PRO A 162 0.63 -13.82 -2.29
N ASP A 163 0.90 -12.85 -3.19
CA ASP A 163 0.03 -12.57 -4.33
C ASP A 163 0.07 -13.67 -5.39
N THR A 164 1.22 -14.34 -5.56
CA THR A 164 1.40 -15.41 -6.55
C THR A 164 2.24 -16.57 -6.00
N PRO A 165 2.09 -17.79 -6.56
CA PRO A 165 2.91 -18.94 -6.17
C PRO A 165 4.41 -18.71 -6.35
N GLU A 166 4.82 -17.96 -7.39
CA GLU A 166 6.23 -17.71 -7.71
C GLU A 166 6.90 -16.87 -6.64
N ILE A 167 6.26 -15.76 -6.20
CA ILE A 167 6.81 -14.93 -5.13
C ILE A 167 6.78 -15.66 -3.79
N LYS A 168 5.81 -16.56 -3.58
CA LYS A 168 5.79 -17.44 -2.41
C LYS A 168 7.04 -18.31 -2.36
N ALA A 169 7.31 -19.06 -3.43
CA ALA A 169 8.47 -19.95 -3.51
C ALA A 169 9.79 -19.19 -3.35
N GLU A 170 9.91 -18.00 -3.98
CA GLU A 170 11.09 -17.15 -3.86
C GLU A 170 11.32 -16.72 -2.40
N VAL A 171 10.29 -16.22 -1.71
CA VAL A 171 10.39 -15.77 -0.33
C VAL A 171 10.68 -16.93 0.62
N GLU A 172 10.01 -18.06 0.48
CA GLU A 172 10.25 -19.25 1.30
C GLU A 172 11.70 -19.76 1.15
N GLY A 173 12.24 -19.78 -0.07
CA GLY A 173 13.64 -20.14 -0.31
C GLY A 173 14.64 -19.16 0.32
N LEU A 174 14.35 -17.85 0.28
CA LEU A 174 15.19 -16.85 0.95
C LEU A 174 15.14 -16.97 2.47
N VAL A 175 13.96 -17.20 3.04
CA VAL A 175 13.78 -17.42 4.48
C VAL A 175 14.50 -18.67 4.95
N ALA A 176 14.42 -19.78 4.19
CA ALA A 176 15.15 -21.01 4.51
C ALA A 176 16.66 -20.77 4.60
N ARG A 177 17.25 -20.11 3.59
CA ARG A 177 18.68 -19.75 3.60
C ARG A 177 19.08 -18.86 4.76
N LEU A 178 18.23 -17.89 5.12
CA LEU A 178 18.51 -17.03 6.29
C LEU A 178 18.48 -17.80 7.60
N ARG A 179 17.60 -18.79 7.74
CA ARG A 179 17.51 -19.66 8.93
C ARG A 179 18.71 -20.60 9.09
N GLU A 180 19.32 -21.01 7.97
CA GLU A 180 20.55 -21.84 7.99
C GLU A 180 21.80 -21.04 8.43
N LYS A 181 21.79 -19.72 8.20
CA LYS A 181 22.92 -18.83 8.50
C LYS A 181 22.86 -18.21 9.90
N ARG A 182 21.71 -18.28 10.57
CA ARG A 182 21.39 -17.59 11.82
C ARG A 182 20.79 -18.56 12.83
#